data_8f0d4e1d2830b337ed5f849dc62a0873
#
_entry.id   8f0d4e1d2830b337ed5f849dc62a0873
#
_cell.length_a   1.000
_cell.length_b   1.000
_cell.length_c   1.000
_cell.angle_alpha   90.00
_cell.angle_beta   90.00
_cell.angle_gamma   90.00
#
_symmetry.space_group_name_H-M   'P 1'
#
loop_
_entity.id
_entity.type
_entity.pdbx_description
1 polymer ?
#
loop_
_entity_poly.entity_id
_entity_poly.type
_entity_poly.pdbx_seq_one_letter_code
_entity_poly.pdbx_strand_id
1 'polypeptide(L)'
;MTVTTGAAFIPEIWSDEVVATYKANLVAANLVRNLNHKGKKGDTIHIPTPGRNAASAKVANTAVTYIVDTATDTAVLIDKHFEWSTQIEDITSLQALNSMRKFYTDDAGYALARNVDSAIITDMDGAAALTGGNAVITSVTDWDASILIALENLNDNDVPLDGRSIIVTPSCMTALLGEERFTEQAFIGDGNAIKTGKIGSIYGVDVYMSTQVGTGNTEKAFLFQRDAHVLATQQGIRTQTQYKQEHLADLFTADTVYGTKVIRPGSIQELTS
;
A
#
# COMPACT_ATOMS: atom_id res chain seq x y z
N MET A 1 9.39 44.92 -50.80
CA MET A 1 9.20 45.23 -49.39
C MET A 1 9.10 43.92 -48.64
N THR A 2 10.14 43.53 -47.90
CA THR A 2 10.13 42.36 -47.03
C THR A 2 9.51 42.79 -45.71
N VAL A 3 8.34 42.28 -45.42
CA VAL A 3 7.69 42.47 -44.12
C VAL A 3 8.47 41.63 -43.11
N THR A 4 9.20 42.31 -42.22
CA THR A 4 9.84 41.63 -41.08
C THR A 4 8.72 41.25 -40.10
N THR A 5 8.35 40.00 -40.09
CA THR A 5 7.43 39.46 -39.09
C THR A 5 8.15 39.48 -37.74
N GLY A 6 7.73 40.41 -36.87
CA GLY A 6 8.27 40.58 -35.54
C GLY A 6 7.90 39.45 -34.53
N ALA A 7 7.88 38.22 -35.01
CA ALA A 7 7.60 37.05 -34.15
C ALA A 7 8.58 36.92 -32.98
N ALA A 8 9.81 37.46 -33.12
CA ALA A 8 10.81 37.45 -32.04
C ALA A 8 10.50 38.42 -30.88
N PHE A 9 9.52 39.33 -31.07
CA PHE A 9 9.15 40.32 -30.04
C PHE A 9 7.81 40.00 -29.36
N ILE A 10 7.18 38.90 -29.70
CA ILE A 10 5.96 38.45 -29.00
C ILE A 10 6.40 37.70 -27.75
N PRO A 11 6.19 38.26 -26.54
CA PRO A 11 6.53 37.56 -25.31
C PRO A 11 5.64 36.32 -25.20
N GLU A 12 6.25 35.18 -25.03
CA GLU A 12 5.52 33.95 -24.65
C GLU A 12 5.01 34.10 -23.22
N ILE A 13 3.69 34.15 -23.06
CA ILE A 13 3.05 34.19 -21.75
C ILE A 13 2.82 32.76 -21.32
N TRP A 14 3.61 32.29 -20.37
CA TRP A 14 3.40 31.02 -19.72
C TRP A 14 2.26 31.17 -18.71
N SER A 15 1.42 30.13 -18.60
CA SER A 15 0.38 30.10 -17.57
C SER A 15 1.02 30.08 -16.19
N ASP A 16 0.55 30.95 -15.29
CA ASP A 16 0.95 30.94 -13.88
C ASP A 16 0.42 29.72 -13.14
N GLU A 17 -0.49 28.99 -13.74
CA GLU A 17 -1.13 27.80 -13.15
C GLU A 17 -0.39 26.53 -13.54
N VAL A 18 0.36 25.96 -12.60
CA VAL A 18 0.98 24.65 -12.75
C VAL A 18 -0.05 23.61 -12.35
N VAL A 19 -0.56 22.86 -13.33
CA VAL A 19 -1.46 21.76 -13.07
C VAL A 19 -0.66 20.58 -12.48
N ALA A 20 -0.91 20.26 -11.21
CA ALA A 20 -0.28 19.13 -10.57
C ALA A 20 -0.68 17.81 -11.26
N THR A 21 0.27 16.91 -11.42
CA THR A 21 0.04 15.56 -11.96
C THR A 21 -0.92 14.78 -11.04
N TYR A 22 -1.87 14.07 -11.61
CA TYR A 22 -2.75 13.19 -10.85
C TYR A 22 -1.93 12.09 -10.15
N LYS A 23 -2.23 11.87 -8.87
CA LYS A 23 -1.52 10.92 -8.03
C LYS A 23 -2.45 9.76 -7.66
N ALA A 24 -1.90 8.54 -7.64
CA ALA A 24 -2.64 7.36 -7.20
C ALA A 24 -2.97 7.44 -5.70
N ASN A 25 -4.06 6.82 -5.28
CA ASN A 25 -4.40 6.71 -3.88
C ASN A 25 -3.48 5.69 -3.19
N LEU A 26 -2.75 6.12 -2.16
CA LEU A 26 -1.84 5.30 -1.38
C LEU A 26 -2.55 4.88 -0.10
N VAL A 27 -2.80 3.60 0.05
CA VAL A 27 -3.62 3.06 1.13
C VAL A 27 -2.94 1.96 1.94
N ALA A 28 -2.06 1.17 1.33
CA ALA A 28 -1.51 -0.05 1.93
C ALA A 28 -0.72 0.23 3.22
N ALA A 29 0.09 1.28 3.25
CA ALA A 29 0.90 1.64 4.42
C ALA A 29 0.07 1.95 5.68
N ASN A 30 -1.17 2.42 5.52
CA ASN A 30 -2.06 2.75 6.64
C ASN A 30 -2.84 1.53 7.16
N LEU A 31 -2.98 0.48 6.34
CA LEU A 31 -3.78 -0.69 6.66
C LEU A 31 -2.98 -1.81 7.34
N VAL A 32 -1.66 -1.75 7.30
CA VAL A 32 -0.76 -2.71 7.93
C VAL A 32 -0.28 -2.25 9.30
N ARG A 33 0.33 -3.16 10.05
CA ARG A 33 0.91 -2.84 11.35
C ARG A 33 2.20 -2.04 11.18
N ASN A 34 2.21 -0.81 11.69
CA ASN A 34 3.38 0.06 11.65
C ASN A 34 4.23 -0.09 12.92
N LEU A 35 5.50 -0.46 12.76
CA LEU A 35 6.50 -0.46 13.82
C LEU A 35 7.42 0.75 13.66
N ASN A 36 7.38 1.63 14.63
CA ASN A 36 8.26 2.79 14.66
C ASN A 36 9.63 2.41 15.23
N HIS A 37 10.64 2.32 14.37
CA HIS A 37 12.03 2.04 14.74
C HIS A 37 12.94 3.28 14.57
N LYS A 38 12.34 4.47 14.46
CA LYS A 38 13.07 5.72 14.21
C LYS A 38 14.15 5.99 15.25
N GLY A 39 15.36 6.25 14.76
CA GLY A 39 16.50 6.60 15.58
C GLY A 39 17.13 5.45 16.39
N LYS A 40 16.64 4.23 16.27
CA LYS A 40 17.23 3.05 16.88
C LYS A 40 18.32 2.46 15.99
N LYS A 41 19.36 1.91 16.61
CA LYS A 41 20.42 1.18 15.91
C LYS A 41 19.97 -0.27 15.69
N GLY A 42 20.40 -0.86 14.60
CA GLY A 42 20.07 -2.22 14.19
C GLY A 42 19.36 -2.23 12.85
N ASP A 43 19.55 -3.28 12.10
CA ASP A 43 19.01 -3.54 10.77
C ASP A 43 17.89 -4.58 10.79
N THR A 44 17.72 -5.26 11.95
CA THR A 44 16.79 -6.39 12.07
C THR A 44 15.94 -6.24 13.32
N ILE A 45 14.64 -6.47 13.16
CA ILE A 45 13.67 -6.53 14.26
C ILE A 45 13.18 -7.97 14.36
N HIS A 46 13.42 -8.60 15.51
CA HIS A 46 12.94 -9.94 15.80
C HIS A 46 11.54 -9.90 16.42
N ILE A 47 10.59 -10.61 15.84
CA ILE A 47 9.22 -10.73 16.33
C ILE A 47 8.98 -12.19 16.71
N PRO A 48 9.04 -12.53 18.00
CA PRO A 48 8.73 -13.89 18.43
C PRO A 48 7.23 -14.16 18.32
N THR A 49 6.88 -15.28 17.69
CA THR A 49 5.50 -15.78 17.61
C THR A 49 5.40 -17.07 18.39
N PRO A 50 4.67 -17.11 19.52
CA PRO A 50 4.48 -18.32 20.30
C PRO A 50 3.69 -19.35 19.49
N GLY A 51 4.01 -20.62 19.66
CA GLY A 51 3.31 -21.74 19.04
C GLY A 51 1.91 -21.92 19.61
N ARG A 52 1.00 -22.52 18.83
CA ARG A 52 -0.30 -22.97 19.33
C ARG A 52 -0.14 -24.32 20.01
N ASN A 53 -0.47 -24.38 21.28
CA ASN A 53 -0.43 -25.60 22.06
C ASN A 53 -1.86 -26.11 22.36
N ALA A 54 -2.10 -27.37 22.14
CA ALA A 54 -3.37 -28.02 22.48
C ALA A 54 -3.41 -28.40 23.95
N ALA A 55 -4.56 -28.23 24.59
CA ALA A 55 -4.76 -28.75 25.95
C ALA A 55 -4.84 -30.28 25.95
N SER A 56 -4.18 -30.91 26.91
CA SER A 56 -4.24 -32.39 27.13
C SER A 56 -5.20 -32.73 28.25
N ALA A 57 -5.91 -33.84 28.09
CA ALA A 57 -6.80 -34.36 29.13
C ALA A 57 -5.97 -34.87 30.32
N LYS A 58 -6.30 -34.43 31.53
CA LYS A 58 -5.69 -34.85 32.78
C LYS A 58 -6.46 -36.04 33.38
N VAL A 59 -5.77 -37.15 33.55
CA VAL A 59 -6.34 -38.31 34.27
C VAL A 59 -6.08 -38.15 35.78
N ALA A 60 -7.08 -38.55 36.59
CA ALA A 60 -6.93 -38.48 38.03
C ALA A 60 -5.72 -39.30 38.52
N ASN A 61 -4.98 -38.76 39.48
CA ASN A 61 -3.80 -39.40 40.11
C ASN A 61 -2.60 -39.66 39.16
N THR A 62 -2.51 -38.99 37.99
CA THR A 62 -1.33 -39.02 37.11
C THR A 62 -0.62 -37.67 37.10
N ALA A 63 0.68 -37.64 36.78
CA ALA A 63 1.41 -36.36 36.62
C ALA A 63 0.86 -35.54 35.43
N VAL A 64 0.96 -34.23 35.47
CA VAL A 64 0.62 -33.33 34.35
C VAL A 64 1.62 -33.49 33.22
N THR A 65 1.16 -33.42 31.98
CA THR A 65 2.02 -33.40 30.81
C THR A 65 2.50 -31.95 30.59
N TYR A 66 3.81 -31.76 30.62
CA TYR A 66 4.39 -30.43 30.30
C TYR A 66 4.40 -30.24 28.80
N ILE A 67 3.85 -29.13 28.36
CA ILE A 67 3.89 -28.72 26.96
C ILE A 67 5.14 -27.86 26.78
N VAL A 68 6.01 -28.25 25.85
CA VAL A 68 7.16 -27.40 25.45
C VAL A 68 6.68 -26.48 24.36
N ASP A 69 6.68 -25.18 24.66
CA ASP A 69 6.34 -24.16 23.68
C ASP A 69 7.49 -23.98 22.68
N THR A 70 7.17 -24.08 21.40
CA THR A 70 8.09 -23.79 20.27
C THR A 70 7.74 -22.44 19.69
N ALA A 71 8.38 -21.39 20.18
CA ALA A 71 8.27 -20.07 19.59
C ALA A 71 9.04 -20.00 18.26
N THR A 72 8.39 -19.45 17.23
CA THR A 72 9.05 -19.15 15.95
C THR A 72 9.46 -17.69 15.95
N ASP A 73 10.67 -17.37 15.52
CA ASP A 73 11.15 -15.99 15.37
C ASP A 73 11.04 -15.54 13.93
N THR A 74 10.36 -14.43 13.70
CA THR A 74 10.28 -13.80 12.39
C THR A 74 11.12 -12.53 12.38
N ALA A 75 12.21 -12.55 11.61
CA ALA A 75 13.09 -11.41 11.46
C ALA A 75 12.56 -10.46 10.36
N VAL A 76 12.34 -9.20 10.71
CA VAL A 76 12.02 -8.10 9.80
C VAL A 76 13.30 -7.34 9.52
N LEU A 77 13.80 -7.43 8.30
CA LEU A 77 15.00 -6.70 7.85
C LEU A 77 14.62 -5.30 7.41
N ILE A 78 15.42 -4.32 7.80
CA ILE A 78 15.32 -2.92 7.36
C ILE A 78 16.45 -2.70 6.33
N ASP A 79 16.20 -3.13 5.11
CA ASP A 79 17.17 -3.16 4.01
C ASP A 79 16.80 -2.24 2.84
N LYS A 80 15.61 -1.65 2.88
CA LYS A 80 15.07 -0.83 1.79
C LYS A 80 15.42 0.64 2.02
N HIS A 81 16.41 1.13 1.26
CA HIS A 81 16.78 2.55 1.24
C HIS A 81 16.49 3.10 -0.15
N PHE A 82 15.52 4.00 -0.24
CA PHE A 82 15.11 4.63 -1.49
C PHE A 82 15.38 6.13 -1.45
N GLU A 83 15.83 6.64 -2.58
CA GLU A 83 16.12 8.06 -2.78
C GLU A 83 15.36 8.60 -4.00
N TRP A 84 15.08 9.87 -3.96
CA TRP A 84 14.63 10.67 -5.09
C TRP A 84 15.45 11.94 -5.12
N SER A 85 16.12 12.24 -6.25
CA SER A 85 16.99 13.41 -6.37
C SER A 85 16.76 14.14 -7.68
N THR A 86 16.79 15.46 -7.62
CA THR A 86 16.72 16.33 -8.80
C THR A 86 17.65 17.53 -8.65
N GLN A 87 18.12 18.05 -9.78
CA GLN A 87 18.91 19.27 -9.86
C GLN A 87 18.05 20.39 -10.44
N ILE A 88 18.08 21.55 -9.80
CA ILE A 88 17.40 22.76 -10.24
C ILE A 88 18.48 23.79 -10.55
N GLU A 89 18.67 24.12 -11.83
CA GLU A 89 19.63 25.12 -12.26
C GLU A 89 19.22 26.52 -11.83
N ASP A 90 20.20 27.35 -11.47
CA ASP A 90 19.98 28.72 -11.03
C ASP A 90 19.22 29.56 -12.07
N ILE A 91 19.56 29.39 -13.36
CA ILE A 91 18.88 30.05 -14.48
C ILE A 91 17.39 29.72 -14.51
N THR A 92 17.05 28.42 -14.35
CA THR A 92 15.64 27.96 -14.35
C THR A 92 14.90 28.50 -13.14
N SER A 93 15.55 28.54 -11.98
CA SER A 93 14.99 29.12 -10.75
C SER A 93 14.70 30.63 -10.86
N LEU A 94 15.60 31.39 -11.52
CA LEU A 94 15.43 32.80 -11.72
C LEU A 94 14.36 33.17 -12.76
N GLN A 95 14.15 32.31 -13.75
CA GLN A 95 13.17 32.52 -14.82
C GLN A 95 11.78 31.95 -14.50
N ALA A 96 11.67 31.06 -13.51
CA ALA A 96 10.40 30.48 -13.10
C ALA A 96 9.56 31.49 -12.30
N LEU A 97 8.31 31.68 -12.71
CA LEU A 97 7.35 32.56 -12.05
C LEU A 97 6.89 32.05 -10.69
N ASN A 98 6.98 30.73 -10.46
CA ASN A 98 6.53 30.05 -9.25
C ASN A 98 7.66 29.27 -8.58
N SER A 99 7.53 29.05 -7.27
CA SER A 99 8.46 28.21 -6.49
C SER A 99 8.38 26.75 -6.94
N MET A 100 9.20 26.35 -7.89
CA MET A 100 9.32 24.97 -8.38
C MET A 100 9.73 23.99 -7.27
N ARG A 101 10.43 24.50 -6.25
CA ARG A 101 10.92 23.68 -5.12
C ARG A 101 9.79 22.94 -4.39
N LYS A 102 8.65 23.63 -4.15
CA LYS A 102 7.50 22.99 -3.48
C LYS A 102 6.93 21.85 -4.31
N PHE A 103 6.82 22.06 -5.63
CA PHE A 103 6.33 21.05 -6.57
C PHE A 103 7.21 19.78 -6.53
N TYR A 104 8.53 19.94 -6.62
CA TYR A 104 9.46 18.81 -6.53
C TYR A 104 9.47 18.13 -5.17
N THR A 105 9.28 18.89 -4.08
CA THR A 105 9.17 18.32 -2.73
C THR A 105 7.93 17.42 -2.60
N ASP A 106 6.79 17.88 -3.11
CA ASP A 106 5.53 17.13 -3.07
C ASP A 106 5.57 15.88 -3.96
N ASP A 107 6.27 15.98 -5.11
CA ASP A 107 6.46 14.84 -6.01
C ASP A 107 7.42 13.78 -5.44
N ALA A 108 8.52 14.21 -4.83
CA ALA A 108 9.45 13.35 -4.14
C ALA A 108 8.78 12.58 -2.99
N GLY A 109 7.98 13.30 -2.18
CA GLY A 109 7.22 12.70 -1.09
C GLY A 109 6.26 11.63 -1.58
N TYR A 110 5.54 11.91 -2.66
CA TYR A 110 4.63 10.96 -3.29
C TYR A 110 5.38 9.74 -3.87
N ALA A 111 6.47 9.95 -4.60
CA ALA A 111 7.24 8.87 -5.21
C ALA A 111 7.79 7.90 -4.17
N LEU A 112 8.32 8.41 -3.04
CA LEU A 112 8.82 7.58 -1.95
C LEU A 112 7.67 6.84 -1.23
N ALA A 113 6.55 7.50 -0.98
CA ALA A 113 5.39 6.85 -0.37
C ALA A 113 4.80 5.76 -1.28
N ARG A 114 4.75 6.00 -2.59
CA ARG A 114 4.32 5.00 -3.58
C ARG A 114 5.22 3.76 -3.56
N ASN A 115 6.52 3.92 -3.37
CA ASN A 115 7.46 2.82 -3.26
C ASN A 115 7.19 1.95 -2.02
N VAL A 116 6.84 2.56 -0.89
CA VAL A 116 6.44 1.84 0.32
C VAL A 116 5.18 1.01 0.08
N ASP A 117 4.14 1.61 -0.50
CA ASP A 117 2.90 0.90 -0.83
C ASP A 117 3.13 -0.27 -1.80
N SER A 118 3.94 -0.04 -2.84
CA SER A 118 4.30 -1.08 -3.81
C SER A 118 5.06 -2.25 -3.16
N ALA A 119 5.97 -1.97 -2.23
CA ALA A 119 6.71 -3.00 -1.50
C ALA A 119 5.78 -3.86 -0.63
N ILE A 120 4.81 -3.25 0.05
CA ILE A 120 3.81 -3.96 0.87
C ILE A 120 2.95 -4.87 -0.01
N ILE A 121 2.45 -4.37 -1.14
CA ILE A 121 1.63 -5.14 -2.08
C ILE A 121 2.42 -6.31 -2.68
N THR A 122 3.69 -6.10 -3.03
CA THR A 122 4.57 -7.15 -3.55
C THR A 122 4.83 -8.24 -2.51
N ASP A 123 5.03 -7.88 -1.24
CA ASP A 123 5.20 -8.84 -0.16
C ASP A 123 3.91 -9.65 0.09
N MET A 124 2.73 -9.02 -0.04
CA MET A 124 1.44 -9.70 0.08
C MET A 124 1.22 -10.70 -1.06
N ASP A 125 1.53 -10.31 -2.30
CA ASP A 125 1.47 -11.17 -3.48
C ASP A 125 2.34 -12.44 -3.31
N GLY A 126 3.59 -12.26 -2.88
CA GLY A 126 4.50 -13.36 -2.61
C GLY A 126 4.05 -14.28 -1.47
N ALA A 127 3.37 -13.75 -0.45
CA ALA A 127 2.91 -14.51 0.70
C ALA A 127 1.63 -15.31 0.39
N ALA A 128 0.70 -14.75 -0.34
CA ALA A 128 -0.54 -15.40 -0.75
C ALA A 128 -0.26 -16.64 -1.62
N ALA A 129 0.71 -16.57 -2.52
CA ALA A 129 1.14 -17.70 -3.33
C ALA A 129 1.66 -18.90 -2.51
N LEU A 130 2.24 -18.64 -1.31
CA LEU A 130 2.80 -19.69 -0.45
C LEU A 130 1.73 -20.46 0.35
N THR A 131 0.56 -19.87 0.57
CA THR A 131 -0.47 -20.47 1.43
C THR A 131 -1.53 -21.26 0.68
N GLY A 132 -1.48 -21.30 -0.65
CA GLY A 132 -2.48 -22.00 -1.48
C GLY A 132 -3.90 -21.42 -1.35
N GLY A 133 -4.02 -20.26 -0.71
CA GLY A 133 -5.28 -19.59 -0.43
C GLY A 133 -5.76 -18.69 -1.57
N ASN A 134 -5.40 -19.02 -2.82
CA ASN A 134 -5.86 -18.24 -3.97
C ASN A 134 -7.30 -18.63 -4.30
N ALA A 135 -8.24 -17.75 -3.98
CA ALA A 135 -9.58 -17.83 -4.55
C ALA A 135 -9.49 -17.39 -6.01
N VAL A 136 -9.44 -18.36 -6.93
CA VAL A 136 -9.41 -18.07 -8.36
C VAL A 136 -10.77 -17.53 -8.78
N ILE A 137 -10.80 -16.34 -9.33
CA ILE A 137 -11.98 -15.74 -9.93
C ILE A 137 -12.14 -16.33 -11.32
N THR A 138 -13.14 -17.20 -11.51
CA THR A 138 -13.42 -17.84 -12.79
C THR A 138 -14.13 -16.95 -13.78
N SER A 139 -14.70 -15.84 -13.31
CA SER A 139 -15.38 -14.84 -14.14
C SER A 139 -15.27 -13.45 -13.52
N VAL A 140 -15.20 -12.42 -14.36
CA VAL A 140 -15.16 -11.00 -13.93
C VAL A 140 -16.42 -10.60 -13.12
N THR A 141 -17.47 -11.41 -13.19
CA THR A 141 -18.73 -11.19 -12.47
C THR A 141 -18.79 -11.88 -11.11
N ASP A 142 -17.81 -12.74 -10.75
CA ASP A 142 -17.90 -13.58 -9.55
C ASP A 142 -17.06 -13.05 -8.38
N TRP A 143 -16.77 -11.75 -8.33
CA TRP A 143 -16.00 -11.12 -7.23
C TRP A 143 -16.65 -11.30 -5.88
N ASP A 144 -17.97 -11.22 -5.80
CA ASP A 144 -18.74 -11.44 -4.57
C ASP A 144 -18.52 -12.84 -3.99
N ALA A 145 -18.67 -13.87 -4.82
CA ALA A 145 -18.43 -15.26 -4.43
C ALA A 145 -16.98 -15.50 -4.01
N SER A 146 -16.02 -14.89 -4.72
CA SER A 146 -14.60 -15.02 -4.40
C SER A 146 -14.23 -14.34 -3.06
N ILE A 147 -14.83 -13.21 -2.74
CA ILE A 147 -14.67 -12.54 -1.44
C ILE A 147 -15.21 -13.43 -0.31
N LEU A 148 -16.37 -14.10 -0.51
CA LEU A 148 -16.92 -15.01 0.48
C LEU A 148 -16.03 -16.22 0.73
N ILE A 149 -15.45 -16.82 -0.33
CA ILE A 149 -14.48 -17.92 -0.20
C ILE A 149 -13.22 -17.47 0.55
N ALA A 150 -12.70 -16.28 0.22
CA ALA A 150 -11.55 -15.73 0.92
C ALA A 150 -11.83 -15.46 2.41
N LEU A 151 -13.05 -15.01 2.74
CA LEU A 151 -13.50 -14.84 4.13
C LEU A 151 -13.63 -16.18 4.85
N GLU A 152 -14.16 -17.22 4.20
CA GLU A 152 -14.22 -18.58 4.73
C GLU A 152 -12.80 -19.08 5.08
N ASN A 153 -11.86 -18.97 4.14
CA ASN A 153 -10.46 -19.36 4.36
C ASN A 153 -9.81 -18.63 5.55
N LEU A 154 -10.09 -17.34 5.73
CA LEU A 154 -9.60 -16.60 6.90
C LEU A 154 -10.24 -17.07 8.20
N ASN A 155 -11.52 -17.45 8.17
CA ASN A 155 -12.23 -17.97 9.34
C ASN A 155 -11.71 -19.35 9.72
N ASP A 156 -11.46 -20.22 8.75
CA ASP A 156 -10.89 -21.57 8.97
C ASP A 156 -9.47 -21.49 9.56
N ASN A 157 -8.74 -20.44 9.24
CA ASN A 157 -7.42 -20.16 9.83
C ASN A 157 -7.50 -19.45 11.19
N ASP A 158 -8.69 -19.32 11.80
CA ASP A 158 -8.94 -18.60 13.06
C ASP A 158 -8.38 -17.15 13.07
N VAL A 159 -8.43 -16.46 11.94
CA VAL A 159 -7.99 -15.07 11.87
C VAL A 159 -9.03 -14.18 12.53
N PRO A 160 -8.64 -13.21 13.40
CA PRO A 160 -9.58 -12.30 14.04
C PRO A 160 -10.44 -11.55 13.02
N LEU A 161 -11.71 -11.31 13.33
CA LEU A 161 -12.63 -10.55 12.49
C LEU A 161 -12.31 -9.06 12.46
N ASP A 162 -11.69 -8.58 13.54
CA ASP A 162 -11.34 -7.18 13.70
C ASP A 162 -10.10 -6.80 12.88
N GLY A 163 -10.14 -5.61 12.25
CA GLY A 163 -9.03 -5.09 11.46
C GLY A 163 -8.79 -5.79 10.13
N ARG A 164 -9.80 -6.47 9.57
CA ARG A 164 -9.75 -7.01 8.22
C ARG A 164 -9.99 -5.90 7.21
N SER A 165 -9.21 -5.88 6.13
CA SER A 165 -9.33 -4.93 5.03
C SER A 165 -9.11 -5.64 3.70
N ILE A 166 -9.73 -5.13 2.66
CA ILE A 166 -9.51 -5.59 1.29
C ILE A 166 -9.03 -4.43 0.42
N ILE A 167 -7.95 -4.66 -0.32
CA ILE A 167 -7.46 -3.72 -1.35
C ILE A 167 -7.79 -4.31 -2.70
N VAL A 168 -8.53 -3.56 -3.51
CA VAL A 168 -9.04 -3.98 -4.82
C VAL A 168 -8.48 -3.13 -5.95
N THR A 169 -8.42 -3.70 -7.15
CA THR A 169 -8.16 -2.95 -8.39
C THR A 169 -9.36 -2.08 -8.78
N PRO A 170 -9.18 -1.02 -9.58
CA PRO A 170 -10.30 -0.22 -10.10
C PRO A 170 -11.34 -1.03 -10.87
N SER A 171 -10.94 -2.05 -11.59
CA SER A 171 -11.81 -2.96 -12.32
C SER A 171 -12.69 -3.79 -11.38
N CYS A 172 -12.09 -4.40 -10.35
CA CYS A 172 -12.82 -5.08 -9.29
C CYS A 172 -13.83 -4.14 -8.60
N MET A 173 -13.40 -2.92 -8.26
CA MET A 173 -14.30 -1.92 -7.67
C MET A 173 -15.50 -1.61 -8.57
N THR A 174 -15.28 -1.49 -9.88
CA THR A 174 -16.35 -1.26 -10.86
C THR A 174 -17.31 -2.44 -10.96
N ALA A 175 -16.79 -3.67 -10.93
CA ALA A 175 -17.61 -4.88 -10.92
C ALA A 175 -18.47 -4.98 -9.65
N LEU A 176 -17.89 -4.71 -8.47
CA LEU A 176 -18.63 -4.69 -7.20
C LEU A 176 -19.72 -3.60 -7.16
N LEU A 177 -19.47 -2.44 -7.77
CA LEU A 177 -20.48 -1.39 -7.91
C LEU A 177 -21.61 -1.79 -8.88
N GLY A 178 -21.38 -2.73 -9.78
CA GLY A 178 -22.38 -3.30 -10.68
C GLY A 178 -23.31 -4.33 -10.03
N GLU A 179 -22.91 -4.89 -8.89
CA GLU A 179 -23.71 -5.87 -8.15
C GLU A 179 -24.88 -5.19 -7.43
N GLU A 180 -26.12 -5.65 -7.72
CA GLU A 180 -27.34 -5.12 -7.12
C GLU A 180 -27.29 -5.14 -5.59
N ARG A 181 -26.70 -6.20 -5.02
CA ARG A 181 -26.57 -6.40 -3.58
C ARG A 181 -25.80 -5.29 -2.86
N PHE A 182 -24.87 -4.64 -3.52
CA PHE A 182 -24.05 -3.57 -2.94
C PHE A 182 -24.51 -2.16 -3.32
N THR A 183 -25.40 -2.02 -4.29
CA THR A 183 -25.83 -0.73 -4.82
C THR A 183 -27.29 -0.42 -4.56
N GLU A 184 -28.18 -1.43 -4.49
CA GLU A 184 -29.60 -1.20 -4.25
C GLU A 184 -29.88 -0.76 -2.81
N GLN A 185 -30.65 0.30 -2.68
CA GLN A 185 -31.08 0.85 -1.39
C GLN A 185 -31.83 -0.18 -0.53
N ALA A 186 -32.51 -1.15 -1.15
CA ALA A 186 -33.23 -2.21 -0.46
C ALA A 186 -32.31 -3.13 0.34
N PHE A 187 -31.06 -3.29 -0.09
CA PHE A 187 -30.06 -4.13 0.60
C PHE A 187 -29.17 -3.36 1.57
N ILE A 188 -28.83 -2.12 1.26
CA ILE A 188 -27.88 -1.31 2.06
C ILE A 188 -28.62 -0.44 3.10
N GLY A 189 -29.90 -0.15 2.90
CA GLY A 189 -30.67 0.75 3.76
C GLY A 189 -30.30 2.24 3.60
N ASP A 190 -29.23 2.57 2.89
CA ASP A 190 -28.74 3.93 2.63
C ASP A 190 -28.40 4.09 1.13
N GLY A 191 -29.08 5.01 0.45
CA GLY A 191 -28.87 5.31 -0.97
C GLY A 191 -27.56 6.04 -1.32
N ASN A 192 -26.60 6.08 -0.41
CA ASN A 192 -25.37 6.82 -0.59
C ASN A 192 -24.38 6.12 -1.53
N ALA A 193 -24.38 4.78 -1.60
CA ALA A 193 -23.44 4.04 -2.45
C ALA A 193 -23.64 4.40 -3.94
N ILE A 194 -24.88 4.49 -4.40
CA ILE A 194 -25.20 4.85 -5.79
C ILE A 194 -24.79 6.30 -6.11
N LYS A 195 -24.94 7.21 -5.13
CA LYS A 195 -24.65 8.64 -5.35
C LYS A 195 -23.15 8.95 -5.30
N THR A 196 -22.40 8.27 -4.44
CA THR A 196 -21.00 8.58 -4.17
C THR A 196 -20.02 7.60 -4.83
N GLY A 197 -20.49 6.43 -5.30
CA GLY A 197 -19.63 5.36 -5.79
C GLY A 197 -18.74 4.75 -4.70
N LYS A 198 -19.08 4.96 -3.42
CA LYS A 198 -18.31 4.45 -2.30
C LYS A 198 -19.03 3.26 -1.67
N ILE A 199 -18.44 2.08 -1.75
CA ILE A 199 -18.99 0.85 -1.16
C ILE A 199 -18.82 0.85 0.36
N GLY A 200 -17.72 1.43 0.88
CA GLY A 200 -17.46 1.49 2.32
C GLY A 200 -16.97 0.16 2.88
N SER A 201 -17.88 -0.72 3.27
CA SER A 201 -17.56 -2.05 3.79
C SER A 201 -18.45 -3.12 3.16
N ILE A 202 -17.87 -4.30 2.91
CA ILE A 202 -18.55 -5.50 2.39
C ILE A 202 -18.32 -6.64 3.40
N TYR A 203 -19.41 -7.28 3.86
CA TYR A 203 -19.35 -8.37 4.85
C TYR A 203 -18.54 -8.05 6.11
N GLY A 204 -18.54 -6.78 6.54
CA GLY A 204 -17.79 -6.32 7.70
C GLY A 204 -16.30 -6.06 7.43
N VAL A 205 -15.88 -6.04 6.16
CA VAL A 205 -14.51 -5.73 5.73
C VAL A 205 -14.49 -4.39 5.01
N ASP A 206 -13.56 -3.52 5.39
CA ASP A 206 -13.40 -2.22 4.74
C ASP A 206 -12.74 -2.36 3.37
N VAL A 207 -13.32 -1.72 2.35
CA VAL A 207 -12.88 -1.80 0.95
C VAL A 207 -12.09 -0.56 0.57
N TYR A 208 -10.88 -0.80 0.07
CA TYR A 208 -9.98 0.25 -0.42
C TYR A 208 -9.59 -0.02 -1.86
N MET A 209 -9.54 1.02 -2.68
CA MET A 209 -9.13 0.93 -4.07
C MET A 209 -7.69 1.44 -4.23
N SER A 210 -6.85 0.67 -4.93
CA SER A 210 -5.51 1.09 -5.32
C SER A 210 -5.19 0.65 -6.74
N THR A 211 -4.55 1.54 -7.50
CA THR A 211 -4.06 1.24 -8.86
C THR A 211 -2.72 0.50 -8.86
N GLN A 212 -2.12 0.26 -7.69
CA GLN A 212 -0.86 -0.46 -7.55
C GLN A 212 -1.05 -1.97 -7.38
N VAL A 213 -2.28 -2.42 -7.13
CA VAL A 213 -2.66 -3.83 -7.06
C VAL A 213 -2.85 -4.35 -8.49
N GLY A 214 -2.15 -5.43 -8.84
CA GLY A 214 -2.20 -6.01 -10.18
C GLY A 214 -1.26 -5.32 -11.17
N THR A 215 -0.59 -6.13 -11.98
CA THR A 215 0.28 -5.69 -13.07
C THR A 215 -0.20 -6.32 -14.38
N GLY A 216 -0.46 -5.48 -15.37
CA GLY A 216 -0.92 -5.93 -16.68
C GLY A 216 -2.42 -6.29 -16.72
N ASN A 217 -2.76 -7.41 -17.36
CA ASN A 217 -4.15 -7.87 -17.53
C ASN A 217 -4.66 -8.74 -16.37
N THR A 218 -3.86 -8.93 -15.33
CA THR A 218 -4.25 -9.76 -14.18
C THR A 218 -4.90 -8.88 -13.13
N GLU A 219 -6.18 -9.09 -12.91
CA GLU A 219 -6.93 -8.41 -11.88
C GLU A 219 -6.71 -9.13 -10.55
N LYS A 220 -6.31 -8.38 -9.55
CA LYS A 220 -6.02 -8.90 -8.21
C LYS A 220 -6.74 -8.10 -7.14
N ALA A 221 -7.03 -8.76 -6.03
CA ALA A 221 -7.41 -8.12 -4.79
C ALA A 221 -6.75 -8.86 -3.62
N PHE A 222 -6.45 -8.14 -2.55
CA PHE A 222 -5.85 -8.71 -1.35
C PHE A 222 -6.77 -8.48 -0.16
N LEU A 223 -7.27 -9.57 0.41
CA LEU A 223 -8.01 -9.59 1.66
C LEU A 223 -7.06 -10.02 2.77
N PHE A 224 -6.86 -9.18 3.77
CA PHE A 224 -5.90 -9.43 4.84
C PHE A 224 -6.33 -8.81 6.17
N GLN A 225 -5.72 -9.29 7.23
CA GLN A 225 -5.85 -8.73 8.57
C GLN A 225 -4.63 -7.86 8.88
N ARG A 226 -4.81 -6.75 9.58
CA ARG A 226 -3.80 -5.72 9.85
C ARG A 226 -2.49 -6.27 10.40
N ASP A 227 -2.54 -7.25 11.31
CA ASP A 227 -1.35 -7.81 11.95
C ASP A 227 -0.65 -8.91 11.11
N ALA A 228 -1.16 -9.19 9.90
CA ALA A 228 -0.55 -10.13 8.98
C ALA A 228 0.76 -9.59 8.39
N HIS A 229 0.85 -8.29 8.19
CA HIS A 229 1.98 -7.62 7.57
C HIS A 229 2.52 -6.50 8.48
N VAL A 230 3.84 -6.32 8.48
CA VAL A 230 4.53 -5.29 9.26
C VAL A 230 5.34 -4.38 8.35
N LEU A 231 5.18 -3.09 8.56
CA LEU A 231 6.02 -2.02 8.02
C LEU A 231 6.88 -1.46 9.17
N ALA A 232 8.20 -1.63 9.08
CA ALA A 232 9.16 -1.08 10.03
C ALA A 232 9.82 0.16 9.43
N THR A 233 9.58 1.34 9.97
CA THR A 233 10.20 2.58 9.49
C THR A 233 11.33 2.99 10.42
N GLN A 234 12.57 2.98 9.91
CA GLN A 234 13.74 3.46 10.65
C GLN A 234 13.99 4.95 10.41
N GLN A 235 13.81 5.40 9.16
CA GLN A 235 13.88 6.80 8.80
C GLN A 235 12.68 7.16 7.94
N GLY A 236 11.89 8.13 8.41
CA GLY A 236 10.83 8.73 7.59
C GLY A 236 11.43 9.54 6.44
N ILE A 237 10.60 10.08 5.59
CA ILE A 237 11.04 10.91 4.47
C ILE A 237 11.83 12.10 5.03
N ARG A 238 13.11 12.17 4.64
CA ARG A 238 14.03 13.24 4.98
C ARG A 238 14.42 13.95 3.69
N THR A 239 14.40 15.27 3.71
CA THR A 239 14.79 16.11 2.58
C THR A 239 16.08 16.87 2.88
N GLN A 240 16.99 16.92 1.92
CA GLN A 240 18.24 17.64 2.00
C GLN A 240 18.45 18.45 0.73
N THR A 241 19.10 19.59 0.86
CA THR A 241 19.51 20.43 -0.28
C THR A 241 20.96 20.77 -0.18
N GLN A 242 21.68 20.68 -1.31
CA GLN A 242 23.08 21.04 -1.43
C GLN A 242 23.30 21.79 -2.73
N TYR A 243 23.99 22.93 -2.64
CA TYR A 243 24.43 23.67 -3.82
C TYR A 243 25.64 23.00 -4.47
N LYS A 244 25.56 22.68 -5.75
CA LYS A 244 26.64 22.12 -6.57
C LYS A 244 27.25 23.22 -7.44
N GLN A 245 28.41 23.72 -7.05
CA GLN A 245 29.12 24.78 -7.78
C GLN A 245 29.54 24.34 -9.19
N GLU A 246 29.83 23.05 -9.40
CA GLU A 246 30.23 22.51 -10.71
C GLU A 246 29.10 22.61 -11.76
N HIS A 247 27.84 22.61 -11.31
CA HIS A 247 26.67 22.63 -12.17
C HIS A 247 25.84 23.90 -12.05
N LEU A 248 26.24 24.86 -11.19
CA LEU A 248 25.46 26.06 -10.86
C LEU A 248 23.98 25.71 -10.60
N ALA A 249 23.77 24.74 -9.73
CA ALA A 249 22.45 24.16 -9.48
C ALA A 249 22.28 23.74 -8.01
N ASP A 250 21.06 23.85 -7.51
CA ASP A 250 20.65 23.27 -6.24
C ASP A 250 20.29 21.77 -6.44
N LEU A 251 21.02 20.90 -5.77
CA LEU A 251 20.65 19.48 -5.66
C LEU A 251 19.65 19.30 -4.52
N PHE A 252 18.45 18.86 -4.86
CA PHE A 252 17.43 18.44 -3.90
C PHE A 252 17.40 16.91 -3.82
N THR A 253 17.51 16.36 -2.63
CA THR A 253 17.47 14.91 -2.38
C THR A 253 16.47 14.61 -1.28
N ALA A 254 15.61 13.64 -1.51
CA ALA A 254 14.72 13.06 -0.52
C ALA A 254 15.02 11.57 -0.37
N ASP A 255 15.10 11.06 0.86
CA ASP A 255 15.38 9.65 1.14
C ASP A 255 14.50 9.10 2.25
N THR A 256 14.30 7.76 2.24
CA THR A 256 13.59 7.03 3.29
C THR A 256 14.22 5.66 3.49
N VAL A 257 14.20 5.17 4.74
CA VAL A 257 14.72 3.83 5.11
C VAL A 257 13.64 3.07 5.84
N TYR A 258 13.27 1.91 5.31
CA TYR A 258 12.22 1.06 5.87
C TYR A 258 12.45 -0.42 5.58
N GLY A 259 11.71 -1.27 6.25
CA GLY A 259 11.63 -2.71 6.00
C GLY A 259 10.19 -3.17 6.01
N THR A 260 9.88 -4.15 5.20
CA THR A 260 8.54 -4.75 5.10
C THR A 260 8.63 -6.25 5.20
N LYS A 261 7.68 -6.88 5.91
CA LYS A 261 7.63 -8.34 6.02
C LYS A 261 6.24 -8.85 6.37
N VAL A 262 5.84 -9.92 5.72
CA VAL A 262 4.67 -10.71 6.13
C VAL A 262 5.05 -11.57 7.33
N ILE A 263 4.28 -11.45 8.42
CA ILE A 263 4.47 -12.22 9.65
C ILE A 263 3.56 -13.45 9.67
N ARG A 264 2.31 -13.29 9.20
CA ARG A 264 1.29 -14.34 9.21
C ARG A 264 0.73 -14.55 7.80
N PRO A 265 1.39 -15.39 6.97
CA PRO A 265 0.95 -15.62 5.59
C PRO A 265 -0.49 -16.14 5.50
N GLY A 266 -0.92 -17.02 6.42
CA GLY A 266 -2.28 -17.57 6.46
C GLY A 266 -3.39 -16.54 6.74
N SER A 267 -3.02 -15.31 7.10
CA SER A 267 -3.97 -14.19 7.30
C SER A 267 -4.07 -13.26 6.09
N ILE A 268 -3.53 -13.67 4.94
CA ILE A 268 -3.60 -12.96 3.66
C ILE A 268 -4.19 -13.90 2.63
N GLN A 269 -5.21 -13.43 1.91
CA GLN A 269 -5.83 -14.14 0.79
C GLN A 269 -5.71 -13.27 -0.46
N GLU A 270 -5.22 -13.85 -1.54
CA GLU A 270 -5.21 -13.24 -2.86
C GLU A 270 -6.41 -13.71 -3.66
N LEU A 271 -7.13 -12.78 -4.27
CA LEU A 271 -8.14 -13.03 -5.27
C LEU A 271 -7.53 -12.64 -6.61
N THR A 272 -7.45 -13.58 -7.53
CA THR A 272 -6.86 -13.37 -8.86
C THR A 272 -7.77 -13.93 -9.93
N SER A 273 -7.88 -13.20 -11.05
CA SER A 273 -8.64 -13.64 -12.23
C SER A 273 -7.77 -14.46 -13.18
#